data_792763177db80574b73d23de6f3952a8
#
_entry.id   792763177db80574b73d23de6f3952a8
#
_cell.length_a   1.000
_cell.length_b   1.000
_cell.length_c   1.000
_cell.angle_alpha   90.00
_cell.angle_beta   90.00
_cell.angle_gamma   90.00
#
_symmetry.space_group_name_H-M   'P 1'
#
loop_
_entity.id
_entity.type
_entity.pdbx_description
1 polymer ?
#
loop_
_entity_poly.entity_id
_entity_poly.type
_entity_poly.pdbx_seq_one_letter_code
_entity_poly.pdbx_strand_id
1 'polypeptide(L)'
;MIKVGSKNVQLSNISVMLIDPDKELSTLIRSVLKSLGFSTIHVARDGTAALNILHAHNVDLIITDWMMSPMDGINFVQKVRRDKDSPNPMVPVIMLTAQAKRWNVEYARDTGMTEFMVKPFTAKQLCAKITRVIESPRTFIVSPQYIGPDRRRKTEPYDADSGERRCVHDEAAIAKYSKDKLHLGQKEHEVFLVDRDFSLKEKIGKSVNLDDIFSEANVRLAQKIIYEAKGDFLHWFANDLKQLEESHHHFTEHHETQAAKMQMAQASLRIKGRAGTFGYNLASQVADALHDVIVQLHGEHDKIAQVIRKHMDAMYVILQQDIAGDGGDIGTALIASLGDLTKKYLH
;
A
#
# COMPACT_ATOMS: atom_id res chain seq x y z
N MET A 1 34.19 7.62 -12.69
CA MET A 1 33.87 6.19 -12.69
C MET A 1 33.83 5.71 -11.25
N ILE A 2 32.65 5.69 -10.63
CA ILE A 2 32.48 5.21 -9.24
C ILE A 2 32.33 3.69 -9.36
N LYS A 3 33.27 2.95 -8.77
CA LYS A 3 33.15 1.50 -8.62
C LYS A 3 31.91 1.19 -7.81
N VAL A 4 30.81 0.84 -8.49
CA VAL A 4 29.66 0.19 -7.86
C VAL A 4 30.13 -1.19 -7.44
N GLY A 5 30.36 -1.33 -6.14
CA GLY A 5 30.89 -2.56 -5.57
C GLY A 5 29.95 -3.74 -5.82
N SER A 6 30.52 -4.91 -5.98
CA SER A 6 29.98 -6.24 -6.27
C SER A 6 28.88 -6.78 -5.29
N LYS A 7 28.29 -5.93 -4.46
CA LYS A 7 27.29 -6.29 -3.43
C LYS A 7 25.83 -6.18 -3.84
N ASN A 8 25.51 -5.54 -5.00
CA ASN A 8 24.13 -5.36 -5.45
C ASN A 8 23.53 -6.54 -6.22
N VAL A 9 24.32 -7.59 -6.48
CA VAL A 9 23.87 -8.74 -7.29
C VAL A 9 22.81 -9.59 -6.58
N GLN A 10 22.66 -9.47 -5.28
CA GLN A 10 21.88 -10.38 -4.44
C GLN A 10 20.37 -10.09 -4.46
N LEU A 11 19.95 -8.81 -4.48
CA LEU A 11 18.54 -8.46 -4.64
C LEU A 11 18.06 -8.58 -6.09
N SER A 12 18.97 -8.67 -7.06
CA SER A 12 18.64 -8.90 -8.46
C SER A 12 17.92 -10.23 -8.71
N ASN A 13 18.07 -11.20 -7.79
CA ASN A 13 17.39 -12.50 -7.86
C ASN A 13 15.95 -12.46 -7.32
N ILE A 14 15.52 -11.34 -6.75
CA ILE A 14 14.17 -11.15 -6.25
C ILE A 14 13.31 -10.47 -7.30
N SER A 15 12.24 -11.14 -7.71
CA SER A 15 11.22 -10.59 -8.60
C SER A 15 10.14 -9.87 -7.79
N VAL A 16 10.02 -8.57 -8.00
CA VAL A 16 9.02 -7.72 -7.32
C VAL A 16 7.89 -7.38 -8.28
N MET A 17 6.65 -7.43 -7.80
CA MET A 17 5.50 -6.88 -8.50
C MET A 17 4.99 -5.66 -7.75
N LEU A 18 4.94 -4.53 -8.45
CA LEU A 18 4.38 -3.27 -7.97
C LEU A 18 3.02 -3.03 -8.61
N ILE A 19 2.00 -2.82 -7.80
CA ILE A 19 0.62 -2.62 -8.26
C ILE A 19 0.13 -1.29 -7.68
N ASP A 20 -0.02 -0.31 -8.54
CA ASP A 20 -0.50 1.02 -8.15
C ASP A 20 -1.12 1.69 -9.39
N PRO A 21 -2.36 2.24 -9.32
CA PRO A 21 -2.99 2.94 -10.43
C PRO A 21 -2.29 4.25 -10.78
N ASP A 22 -1.52 4.79 -9.84
CA ASP A 22 -0.74 6.01 -9.97
C ASP A 22 0.55 5.73 -10.76
N LYS A 23 0.57 6.09 -12.04
CA LYS A 23 1.70 5.86 -12.94
C LYS A 23 2.98 6.57 -12.49
N GLU A 24 2.84 7.78 -12.03
CA GLU A 24 3.94 8.65 -11.60
C GLU A 24 4.58 8.06 -10.33
N LEU A 25 3.76 7.75 -9.33
CA LEU A 25 4.22 7.13 -8.09
C LEU A 25 4.81 5.73 -8.33
N SER A 26 4.21 4.93 -9.20
CA SER A 26 4.76 3.62 -9.62
C SER A 26 6.14 3.75 -10.24
N THR A 27 6.34 4.75 -11.10
CA THR A 27 7.62 5.01 -11.74
C THR A 27 8.67 5.42 -10.71
N LEU A 28 8.29 6.27 -9.75
CA LEU A 28 9.14 6.67 -8.64
C LEU A 28 9.55 5.47 -7.77
N ILE A 29 8.57 4.68 -7.29
CA ILE A 29 8.84 3.49 -6.45
C ILE A 29 9.71 2.50 -7.20
N ARG A 30 9.46 2.29 -8.50
CA ARG A 30 10.31 1.43 -9.34
C ARG A 30 11.76 1.94 -9.40
N SER A 31 11.97 3.26 -9.51
CA SER A 31 13.31 3.87 -9.52
C SER A 31 14.01 3.70 -8.18
N VAL A 32 13.28 3.87 -7.07
CA VAL A 32 13.76 3.61 -5.71
C VAL A 32 14.17 2.14 -5.56
N LEU A 33 13.32 1.18 -5.94
CA LEU A 33 13.62 -0.24 -5.86
C LEU A 33 14.84 -0.63 -6.71
N LYS A 34 14.98 -0.05 -7.91
CA LYS A 34 16.17 -0.25 -8.75
C LYS A 34 17.44 0.27 -8.09
N SER A 35 17.40 1.44 -7.46
CA SER A 35 18.56 2.00 -6.74
C SER A 35 18.98 1.15 -5.54
N LEU A 36 18.04 0.40 -4.96
CA LEU A 36 18.28 -0.56 -3.88
C LEU A 36 18.81 -1.92 -4.37
N GLY A 37 18.86 -2.16 -5.69
CA GLY A 37 19.45 -3.37 -6.28
C GLY A 37 18.46 -4.40 -6.83
N PHE A 38 17.15 -4.11 -6.82
CA PHE A 38 16.16 -4.95 -7.49
C PHE A 38 16.23 -4.75 -9.00
N SER A 39 16.38 -5.82 -9.77
CA SER A 39 16.45 -5.77 -11.24
C SER A 39 15.14 -6.14 -11.92
N THR A 40 14.45 -7.15 -11.40
CA THR A 40 13.19 -7.65 -11.96
C THR A 40 12.01 -7.02 -11.23
N ILE A 41 11.35 -6.04 -11.88
CA ILE A 41 10.21 -5.32 -11.32
C ILE A 41 9.09 -5.28 -12.35
N HIS A 42 8.04 -6.04 -12.10
CA HIS A 42 6.80 -6.01 -12.87
C HIS A 42 5.90 -4.90 -12.33
N VAL A 43 5.17 -4.22 -13.22
CA VAL A 43 4.26 -3.14 -12.83
C VAL A 43 2.88 -3.42 -13.38
N ALA A 44 1.86 -3.34 -12.52
CA ALA A 44 0.45 -3.42 -12.87
C ALA A 44 -0.29 -2.18 -12.36
N ARG A 45 -1.43 -1.84 -12.97
CA ARG A 45 -2.25 -0.69 -12.57
C ARG A 45 -3.45 -1.05 -11.70
N ASP A 46 -3.81 -2.32 -11.68
CA ASP A 46 -4.94 -2.85 -10.92
C ASP A 46 -4.75 -4.35 -10.64
N GLY A 47 -5.62 -4.89 -9.79
CA GLY A 47 -5.55 -6.29 -9.39
C GLY A 47 -5.76 -7.28 -10.54
N THR A 48 -6.51 -6.91 -11.58
CA THR A 48 -6.76 -7.79 -12.74
C THR A 48 -5.49 -7.93 -13.59
N ALA A 49 -4.85 -6.81 -13.91
CA ALA A 49 -3.57 -6.81 -14.60
C ALA A 49 -2.48 -7.53 -13.80
N ALA A 50 -2.50 -7.37 -12.46
CA ALA A 50 -1.57 -8.04 -11.55
C ALA A 50 -1.74 -9.57 -11.55
N LEU A 51 -2.97 -10.09 -11.57
CA LEU A 51 -3.22 -11.54 -11.67
C LEU A 51 -2.64 -12.11 -12.95
N ASN A 52 -2.80 -11.44 -14.09
CA ASN A 52 -2.22 -11.89 -15.36
C ASN A 52 -0.69 -11.98 -15.29
N ILE A 53 -0.03 -11.00 -14.66
CA ILE A 53 1.42 -11.02 -14.45
C ILE A 53 1.81 -12.17 -13.53
N LEU A 54 1.05 -12.39 -12.44
CA LEU A 54 1.33 -13.44 -11.48
C LEU A 54 1.24 -14.84 -12.08
N HIS A 55 0.33 -15.06 -13.05
CA HIS A 55 0.25 -16.31 -13.80
C HIS A 55 1.38 -16.50 -14.82
N ALA A 56 1.92 -15.40 -15.36
CA ALA A 56 2.96 -15.45 -16.39
C ALA A 56 4.37 -15.48 -15.79
N HIS A 57 4.58 -14.99 -14.59
CA HIS A 57 5.89 -14.79 -13.99
C HIS A 57 5.93 -15.24 -12.52
N ASN A 58 7.10 -15.78 -12.12
CA ASN A 58 7.36 -16.05 -10.72
C ASN A 58 7.64 -14.74 -9.99
N VAL A 59 6.76 -14.37 -9.07
CA VAL A 59 6.86 -13.18 -8.25
C VAL A 59 7.17 -13.55 -6.80
N ASP A 60 8.18 -12.91 -6.23
CA ASP A 60 8.70 -13.19 -4.89
C ASP A 60 8.17 -12.23 -3.81
N LEU A 61 7.86 -11.01 -4.23
CA LEU A 61 7.36 -9.94 -3.35
C LEU A 61 6.34 -9.11 -4.11
N ILE A 62 5.23 -8.82 -3.48
CA ILE A 62 4.20 -7.92 -4.02
C ILE A 62 4.15 -6.66 -3.17
N ILE A 63 4.15 -5.49 -3.82
CA ILE A 63 3.85 -4.19 -3.22
C ILE A 63 2.59 -3.69 -3.93
N THR A 64 1.50 -3.50 -3.20
CA THR A 64 0.20 -3.14 -3.80
C THR A 64 -0.42 -1.93 -3.12
N ASP A 65 -1.04 -1.06 -3.90
CA ASP A 65 -1.99 -0.10 -3.32
C ASP A 65 -3.28 -0.82 -2.93
N TRP A 66 -4.07 -0.17 -2.10
CA TRP A 66 -5.42 -0.60 -1.75
C TRP A 66 -6.42 -0.17 -2.81
N MET A 67 -6.44 1.14 -3.12
CA MET A 67 -7.48 1.78 -3.93
C MET A 67 -7.17 1.68 -5.42
N MET A 68 -7.70 0.65 -6.06
CA MET A 68 -7.55 0.41 -7.49
C MET A 68 -8.90 0.01 -8.11
N SER A 69 -9.05 0.21 -9.40
CA SER A 69 -10.23 -0.21 -10.18
C SER A 69 -9.77 -0.83 -11.50
N PRO A 70 -10.39 -1.90 -11.98
CA PRO A 70 -11.64 -2.52 -11.50
C PRO A 70 -11.49 -3.46 -10.29
N MET A 71 -10.28 -3.93 -9.95
CA MET A 71 -10.03 -4.80 -8.81
C MET A 71 -9.10 -4.10 -7.84
N ASP A 72 -9.56 -3.87 -6.61
CA ASP A 72 -8.78 -3.27 -5.54
C ASP A 72 -7.74 -4.24 -4.95
N GLY A 73 -6.83 -3.69 -4.09
CA GLY A 73 -5.74 -4.47 -3.49
C GLY A 73 -6.22 -5.56 -2.53
N ILE A 74 -7.35 -5.34 -1.85
CA ILE A 74 -7.94 -6.33 -0.94
C ILE A 74 -8.49 -7.52 -1.71
N ASN A 75 -9.32 -7.28 -2.72
CA ASN A 75 -9.90 -8.32 -3.57
C ASN A 75 -8.80 -9.08 -4.32
N PHE A 76 -7.75 -8.36 -4.78
CA PHE A 76 -6.58 -8.98 -5.38
C PHE A 76 -5.90 -9.96 -4.41
N VAL A 77 -5.61 -9.54 -3.17
CA VAL A 77 -4.95 -10.42 -2.19
C VAL A 77 -5.84 -11.60 -1.82
N GLN A 78 -7.16 -11.40 -1.66
CA GLN A 78 -8.09 -12.51 -1.43
C GLN A 78 -8.01 -13.55 -2.54
N LYS A 79 -7.96 -13.12 -3.82
CA LYS A 79 -7.77 -14.03 -4.95
C LYS A 79 -6.41 -14.74 -4.89
N VAL A 80 -5.32 -14.01 -4.65
CA VAL A 80 -3.98 -14.61 -4.51
C VAL A 80 -3.97 -15.67 -3.42
N ARG A 81 -4.64 -15.45 -2.29
CA ARG A 81 -4.67 -16.39 -1.15
C ARG A 81 -5.58 -17.60 -1.37
N ARG A 82 -6.72 -17.41 -2.04
CA ARG A 82 -7.82 -18.40 -2.05
C ARG A 82 -8.13 -19.00 -3.41
N ASP A 83 -7.69 -18.38 -4.50
CA ASP A 83 -7.95 -18.90 -5.82
C ASP A 83 -7.20 -20.24 -6.01
N LYS A 84 -7.90 -21.26 -6.47
CA LYS A 84 -7.32 -22.59 -6.75
C LYS A 84 -6.22 -22.52 -7.81
N ASP A 85 -6.32 -21.55 -8.70
CA ASP A 85 -5.35 -21.33 -9.77
C ASP A 85 -4.24 -20.36 -9.38
N SER A 86 -4.21 -19.88 -8.13
CA SER A 86 -3.13 -19.00 -7.65
C SER A 86 -1.78 -19.70 -7.72
N PRO A 87 -0.80 -19.14 -8.43
CA PRO A 87 0.51 -19.79 -8.58
C PRO A 87 1.34 -19.78 -7.30
N ASN A 88 1.10 -18.81 -6.40
CA ASN A 88 1.78 -18.70 -5.10
C ASN A 88 0.89 -18.02 -4.06
N PRO A 89 0.01 -18.78 -3.39
CA PRO A 89 -0.86 -18.23 -2.34
C PRO A 89 -0.11 -17.66 -1.14
N MET A 90 1.16 -18.01 -0.94
CA MET A 90 1.99 -17.58 0.19
C MET A 90 2.95 -16.43 -0.17
N VAL A 91 2.88 -15.87 -1.37
CA VAL A 91 3.73 -14.73 -1.73
C VAL A 91 3.55 -13.59 -0.73
N PRO A 92 4.64 -13.00 -0.21
CA PRO A 92 4.52 -11.86 0.71
C PRO A 92 3.94 -10.65 -0.02
N VAL A 93 3.04 -9.97 0.69
CA VAL A 93 2.37 -8.76 0.19
C VAL A 93 2.57 -7.63 1.18
N ILE A 94 3.16 -6.53 0.71
CA ILE A 94 3.23 -5.25 1.41
C ILE A 94 2.13 -4.36 0.83
N MET A 95 1.15 -3.97 1.64
CA MET A 95 0.16 -2.98 1.22
C MET A 95 0.67 -1.57 1.48
N LEU A 96 0.67 -0.74 0.46
CA LEU A 96 1.08 0.65 0.49
C LEU A 96 -0.15 1.53 0.17
N THR A 97 -0.72 2.23 1.15
CA THR A 97 -1.99 2.95 0.98
C THR A 97 -2.02 4.32 1.64
N ALA A 98 -2.80 5.25 1.09
CA ALA A 98 -3.09 6.53 1.73
C ALA A 98 -4.14 6.42 2.86
N GLN A 99 -4.83 5.28 2.99
CA GLN A 99 -5.83 5.05 4.03
C GLN A 99 -5.20 4.48 5.30
N ALA A 100 -5.12 5.29 6.37
CA ALA A 100 -4.43 4.95 7.62
C ALA A 100 -5.38 4.65 8.80
N LYS A 101 -6.69 4.62 8.59
CA LYS A 101 -7.64 4.37 9.69
C LYS A 101 -7.42 2.97 10.27
N ARG A 102 -7.50 2.85 11.60
CA ARG A 102 -7.18 1.61 12.34
C ARG A 102 -7.94 0.39 11.82
N TRP A 103 -9.23 0.55 11.52
CA TRP A 103 -10.05 -0.55 11.00
C TRP A 103 -9.58 -1.02 9.61
N ASN A 104 -9.03 -0.13 8.77
CA ASN A 104 -8.44 -0.51 7.49
C ASN A 104 -7.24 -1.42 7.67
N VAL A 105 -6.38 -1.09 8.64
CA VAL A 105 -5.18 -1.89 8.93
C VAL A 105 -5.56 -3.28 9.46
N GLU A 106 -6.58 -3.35 10.32
CA GLU A 106 -7.10 -4.61 10.85
C GLU A 106 -7.74 -5.44 9.74
N TYR A 107 -8.54 -4.82 8.88
CA TYR A 107 -9.17 -5.49 7.74
C TYR A 107 -8.14 -6.01 6.72
N ALA A 108 -7.12 -5.20 6.36
CA ALA A 108 -6.04 -5.62 5.50
C ALA A 108 -5.27 -6.83 6.08
N ARG A 109 -4.95 -6.78 7.38
CA ARG A 109 -4.31 -7.91 8.07
C ARG A 109 -5.19 -9.17 7.98
N ASP A 110 -6.50 -9.02 8.17
CA ASP A 110 -7.45 -10.14 8.16
C ASP A 110 -7.67 -10.71 6.76
N THR A 111 -7.30 -9.96 5.73
CA THR A 111 -7.29 -10.42 4.33
C THR A 111 -6.05 -11.26 3.98
N GLY A 112 -5.01 -11.27 4.83
CA GLY A 112 -3.80 -12.06 4.59
C GLY A 112 -2.60 -11.25 4.07
N MET A 113 -2.56 -9.94 4.34
CA MET A 113 -1.40 -9.10 4.08
C MET A 113 -0.22 -9.46 4.98
N THR A 114 1.00 -9.39 4.45
CA THR A 114 2.21 -9.65 5.23
C THR A 114 2.62 -8.41 6.02
N GLU A 115 2.68 -7.26 5.36
CA GLU A 115 3.03 -5.97 5.95
C GLU A 115 2.14 -4.87 5.42
N PHE A 116 2.06 -3.78 6.19
CA PHE A 116 1.27 -2.60 5.87
C PHE A 116 2.14 -1.35 6.01
N MET A 117 2.03 -0.44 5.05
CA MET A 117 2.74 0.84 5.06
C MET A 117 1.81 1.96 4.58
N VAL A 118 1.83 3.07 5.27
CA VAL A 118 0.97 4.22 4.96
C VAL A 118 1.70 5.22 4.08
N LYS A 119 1.05 5.71 3.05
CA LYS A 119 1.46 6.90 2.30
C LYS A 119 1.09 8.14 3.15
N PRO A 120 2.00 9.08 3.36
CA PRO A 120 3.33 9.23 2.79
C PRO A 120 4.37 8.30 3.42
N PHE A 121 5.41 7.97 2.65
CA PHE A 121 6.48 7.10 3.11
C PHE A 121 7.87 7.63 2.73
N THR A 122 8.88 7.13 3.42
CA THR A 122 10.30 7.39 3.13
C THR A 122 10.98 6.13 2.59
N ALA A 123 12.12 6.30 1.91
CA ALA A 123 12.94 5.17 1.47
C ALA A 123 13.34 4.29 2.66
N LYS A 124 13.64 4.87 3.83
CA LYS A 124 13.96 4.14 5.06
C LYS A 124 12.81 3.23 5.51
N GLN A 125 11.58 3.73 5.49
CA GLN A 125 10.41 2.93 5.87
C GLN A 125 10.16 1.79 4.87
N LEU A 126 10.32 2.04 3.57
CA LEU A 126 10.19 0.99 2.54
C LEU A 126 11.24 -0.10 2.73
N CYS A 127 12.51 0.26 2.91
CA CYS A 127 13.60 -0.67 3.22
C CYS A 127 13.30 -1.50 4.47
N ALA A 128 12.86 -0.86 5.57
CA ALA A 128 12.53 -1.56 6.81
C ALA A 128 11.41 -2.60 6.63
N LYS A 129 10.39 -2.30 5.80
CA LYS A 129 9.33 -3.27 5.48
C LYS A 129 9.84 -4.44 4.65
N ILE A 130 10.67 -4.17 3.66
CA ILE A 130 11.30 -5.20 2.81
C ILE A 130 12.21 -6.08 3.67
N THR A 131 13.09 -5.48 4.49
CA THR A 131 13.95 -6.21 5.44
C THR A 131 13.15 -7.16 6.30
N ARG A 132 12.05 -6.66 6.88
CA ARG A 132 11.20 -7.47 7.75
C ARG A 132 10.59 -8.67 7.05
N VAL A 133 10.16 -8.50 5.80
CA VAL A 133 9.60 -9.59 4.99
C VAL A 133 10.66 -10.66 4.65
N ILE A 134 11.91 -10.23 4.46
CA ILE A 134 13.02 -11.12 4.10
C ILE A 134 13.62 -11.82 5.33
N GLU A 135 13.87 -11.09 6.42
CA GLU A 135 14.61 -11.61 7.59
C GLU A 135 13.71 -12.24 8.65
N SER A 136 12.43 -11.82 8.68
CA SER A 136 11.48 -12.34 9.66
C SER A 136 10.24 -12.85 8.92
N PRO A 137 10.38 -13.88 8.05
CA PRO A 137 9.25 -14.45 7.34
C PRO A 137 8.24 -15.00 8.35
N ARG A 138 6.97 -14.68 8.11
CA ARG A 138 5.90 -15.18 8.98
C ARG A 138 5.48 -16.58 8.55
N THR A 139 5.25 -17.45 9.52
CA THR A 139 4.52 -18.69 9.33
C THR A 139 3.13 -18.39 8.77
N PHE A 140 2.66 -19.16 7.82
CA PHE A 140 1.33 -19.03 7.25
C PHE A 140 0.35 -19.94 7.96
N ILE A 141 -0.84 -19.42 8.19
CA ILE A 141 -2.00 -20.19 8.63
C ILE A 141 -2.83 -20.53 7.39
N VAL A 142 -3.15 -21.81 7.24
CA VAL A 142 -4.04 -22.31 6.20
C VAL A 142 -5.21 -22.96 6.89
N SER A 143 -6.40 -22.41 6.69
CA SER A 143 -7.68 -22.94 7.18
C SER A 143 -8.78 -22.67 6.16
N PRO A 144 -9.95 -23.31 6.29
CA PRO A 144 -11.10 -23.05 5.41
C PRO A 144 -11.54 -21.57 5.39
N GLN A 145 -11.35 -20.86 6.52
CA GLN A 145 -11.78 -19.47 6.68
C GLN A 145 -10.66 -18.47 6.39
N TYR A 146 -9.38 -18.86 6.51
CA TYR A 146 -8.26 -17.93 6.40
C TYR A 146 -7.03 -18.59 5.81
N ILE A 147 -6.43 -17.94 4.82
CA ILE A 147 -5.09 -18.25 4.29
C ILE A 147 -4.27 -16.95 4.35
N GLY A 148 -3.19 -16.97 5.11
CA GLY A 148 -2.33 -15.81 5.26
C GLY A 148 -1.33 -15.93 6.40
N PRO A 149 -0.50 -14.89 6.61
CA PRO A 149 0.48 -14.88 7.69
C PRO A 149 -0.19 -14.96 9.06
N ASP A 150 0.43 -15.66 10.02
CA ASP A 150 -0.04 -15.71 11.41
C ASP A 150 -0.19 -14.27 11.94
N ARG A 151 -1.37 -13.96 12.46
CA ARG A 151 -1.72 -12.62 12.96
C ARG A 151 -1.07 -12.29 14.29
N ARG A 152 -0.64 -13.31 15.03
CA ARG A 152 0.01 -13.16 16.34
C ARG A 152 1.43 -12.63 16.16
N ARG A 153 1.75 -11.53 16.83
CA ARG A 153 3.10 -10.92 16.80
C ARG A 153 3.99 -11.41 17.94
N LYS A 154 3.42 -12.07 18.95
CA LYS A 154 4.16 -12.66 20.06
C LYS A 154 4.30 -14.15 19.84
N THR A 155 5.50 -14.65 19.86
CA THR A 155 5.86 -16.06 19.94
C THR A 155 5.69 -16.51 21.39
N GLU A 156 4.48 -16.50 21.95
CA GLU A 156 4.22 -17.29 23.13
C GLU A 156 4.05 -18.74 22.68
N PRO A 157 4.65 -19.72 23.38
CA PRO A 157 4.47 -21.11 23.05
C PRO A 157 2.97 -21.42 23.04
N TYR A 158 2.53 -22.18 22.05
CA TYR A 158 1.17 -22.64 21.96
C TYR A 158 0.89 -23.54 23.18
N ASP A 159 -0.06 -23.15 24.00
CA ASP A 159 -0.56 -23.96 25.09
C ASP A 159 -1.60 -24.96 24.55
N ALA A 160 -1.20 -26.21 24.43
CA ALA A 160 -2.04 -27.29 23.91
C ALA A 160 -3.27 -27.58 24.81
N ASP A 161 -3.25 -27.14 26.07
CA ASP A 161 -4.34 -27.37 27.04
C ASP A 161 -5.43 -26.29 27.01
N SER A 162 -5.22 -25.19 26.29
CA SER A 162 -6.18 -24.06 26.26
C SER A 162 -7.45 -24.31 25.42
N GLY A 163 -7.61 -25.49 24.84
CA GLY A 163 -8.76 -25.85 24.01
C GLY A 163 -8.83 -25.09 22.68
N GLU A 164 -7.86 -24.24 22.38
CA GLU A 164 -7.71 -23.61 21.09
C GLU A 164 -7.22 -24.60 20.04
N ARG A 165 -7.85 -24.56 18.89
CA ARG A 165 -7.75 -25.43 17.72
C ARG A 165 -6.34 -25.93 17.46
N ARG A 166 -6.16 -27.25 17.47
CA ARG A 166 -4.88 -27.94 17.27
C ARG A 166 -4.22 -27.52 15.96
N CYS A 167 -3.04 -26.87 16.06
CA CYS A 167 -2.15 -26.69 14.93
C CYS A 167 -1.37 -27.99 14.74
N VAL A 168 -1.55 -28.65 13.63
CA VAL A 168 -0.75 -29.83 13.27
C VAL A 168 0.41 -29.34 12.44
N HIS A 169 1.64 -29.50 12.96
CA HIS A 169 2.86 -29.44 12.13
C HIS A 169 2.92 -30.74 11.34
N ASP A 170 2.41 -30.74 10.12
CA ASP A 170 2.42 -31.91 9.25
C ASP A 170 3.20 -31.61 7.99
N GLU A 171 4.43 -32.15 7.93
CA GLU A 171 5.31 -32.06 6.75
C GLU A 171 4.64 -32.66 5.50
N ALA A 172 3.77 -33.68 5.67
CA ALA A 172 3.01 -34.26 4.57
C ALA A 172 1.93 -33.30 4.04
N ALA A 173 1.32 -32.46 4.90
CA ALA A 173 0.39 -31.42 4.49
C ALA A 173 1.12 -30.29 3.75
N ILE A 174 2.35 -29.92 4.16
CA ILE A 174 3.21 -28.95 3.48
C ILE A 174 3.59 -29.46 2.08
N ALA A 175 4.00 -30.73 1.98
CA ALA A 175 4.33 -31.36 0.70
C ALA A 175 3.12 -31.47 -0.25
N LYS A 176 1.93 -31.72 0.31
CA LYS A 176 0.68 -31.78 -0.43
C LYS A 176 0.23 -30.39 -0.90
N TYR A 177 0.51 -29.34 -0.10
CA TYR A 177 0.24 -27.94 -0.47
C TYR A 177 1.15 -27.44 -1.60
N SER A 178 2.39 -27.96 -1.72
CA SER A 178 3.34 -27.59 -2.76
C SER A 178 3.16 -28.38 -4.07
N LYS A 179 2.56 -29.59 -4.02
CA LYS A 179 2.44 -30.48 -5.18
C LYS A 179 1.01 -30.66 -5.71
N ASP A 180 0.02 -30.65 -4.86
CA ASP A 180 -1.40 -30.76 -5.24
C ASP A 180 -2.11 -29.47 -4.84
N LYS A 181 -2.48 -28.69 -5.85
CA LYS A 181 -3.35 -27.50 -5.71
C LYS A 181 -4.50 -27.82 -4.76
N LEU A 182 -4.51 -27.14 -3.66
CA LEU A 182 -5.46 -27.11 -2.56
C LEU A 182 -6.79 -27.83 -2.79
N HIS A 183 -6.83 -29.11 -2.57
CA HIS A 183 -8.03 -29.76 -2.11
C HIS A 183 -8.00 -29.68 -0.58
N LEU A 184 -8.33 -28.52 -0.04
CA LEU A 184 -8.68 -28.39 1.36
C LEU A 184 -9.88 -29.29 1.57
N GLY A 185 -9.60 -30.48 2.11
CA GLY A 185 -10.59 -31.51 2.34
C GLY A 185 -11.72 -30.97 3.20
N GLN A 186 -12.88 -31.52 3.02
CA GLN A 186 -14.16 -31.25 3.64
C GLN A 186 -14.19 -31.38 5.18
N LYS A 187 -13.08 -31.25 5.89
CA LYS A 187 -13.03 -31.23 7.34
C LYS A 187 -13.02 -29.82 7.86
N GLU A 188 -14.13 -29.34 8.33
CA GLU A 188 -14.42 -27.96 8.76
C GLU A 188 -13.51 -27.40 9.87
N HIS A 189 -12.54 -28.15 10.40
CA HIS A 189 -11.76 -27.78 11.58
C HIS A 189 -10.25 -27.98 11.48
N GLU A 190 -9.70 -28.26 10.29
CA GLU A 190 -8.25 -28.42 10.14
C GLU A 190 -7.57 -27.06 9.92
N VAL A 191 -6.63 -26.70 10.82
CA VAL A 191 -5.78 -25.52 10.72
C VAL A 191 -4.34 -25.99 10.57
N PHE A 192 -3.68 -25.59 9.49
CA PHE A 192 -2.28 -25.93 9.22
C PHE A 192 -1.41 -24.71 9.45
N LEU A 193 -0.26 -24.90 10.10
CA LEU A 193 0.82 -23.94 10.14
C LEU A 193 1.85 -24.36 9.08
N VAL A 194 2.11 -23.45 8.13
CA VAL A 194 3.04 -23.72 7.04
C VAL A 194 4.22 -22.75 7.20
N ASP A 195 5.40 -23.30 7.52
CA ASP A 195 6.62 -22.56 7.46
C ASP A 195 7.06 -22.45 5.99
N ARG A 196 7.56 -21.28 5.61
CA ARG A 196 7.95 -21.02 4.22
C ARG A 196 9.28 -21.70 3.93
N ASP A 197 9.27 -22.82 3.22
CA ASP A 197 10.47 -23.55 2.81
C ASP A 197 11.38 -22.77 1.86
N PHE A 198 10.85 -21.76 1.16
CA PHE A 198 11.61 -20.86 0.30
C PHE A 198 11.58 -19.45 0.87
N SER A 199 12.42 -19.19 1.85
CA SER A 199 12.57 -17.83 2.34
C SER A 199 13.24 -16.97 1.27
N LEU A 200 12.80 -15.71 1.13
CA LEU A 200 13.49 -14.73 0.28
C LEU A 200 14.97 -14.64 0.66
N LYS A 201 15.30 -14.92 1.92
CA LYS A 201 16.66 -14.98 2.45
C LYS A 201 17.51 -16.05 1.77
N GLU A 202 16.93 -17.18 1.38
CA GLU A 202 17.67 -18.23 0.66
C GLU A 202 18.00 -17.80 -0.77
N LYS A 203 17.08 -17.11 -1.45
CA LYS A 203 17.30 -16.58 -2.80
C LYS A 203 18.41 -15.55 -2.86
N ILE A 204 18.55 -14.71 -1.86
CA ILE A 204 19.61 -13.69 -1.78
C ILE A 204 20.91 -14.25 -1.18
N GLY A 205 20.86 -15.41 -0.53
CA GLY A 205 21.97 -16.07 0.18
C GLY A 205 21.85 -15.87 1.69
N LYS A 206 21.92 -16.99 2.44
CA LYS A 206 21.74 -17.01 3.91
C LYS A 206 22.74 -16.10 4.66
N SER A 207 23.95 -15.95 4.12
CA SER A 207 25.04 -15.15 4.72
C SER A 207 24.93 -13.65 4.41
N VAL A 208 23.99 -13.24 3.59
CA VAL A 208 23.84 -11.83 3.19
C VAL A 208 23.27 -11.03 4.33
N ASN A 209 23.97 -9.97 4.73
CA ASN A 209 23.45 -9.00 5.67
C ASN A 209 22.69 -7.90 4.93
N LEU A 210 21.39 -7.77 5.18
CA LEU A 210 20.57 -6.72 4.57
C LEU A 210 20.92 -5.32 5.07
N ASP A 211 21.51 -5.17 6.27
CA ASP A 211 21.98 -3.87 6.75
C ASP A 211 23.11 -3.31 5.88
N ASP A 212 23.92 -4.19 5.26
CA ASP A 212 24.92 -3.75 4.29
C ASP A 212 24.30 -3.28 3.00
N ILE A 213 23.24 -3.96 2.53
CA ILE A 213 22.50 -3.61 1.29
C ILE A 213 21.71 -2.33 1.52
N PHE A 214 20.94 -2.25 2.60
CA PHE A 214 20.16 -1.09 2.99
C PHE A 214 20.94 -0.16 3.92
N SER A 215 22.27 -0.06 3.67
CA SER A 215 23.14 0.87 4.40
C SER A 215 22.59 2.30 4.33
N GLU A 216 22.97 3.10 5.32
CA GLU A 216 22.53 4.51 5.37
C GLU A 216 22.84 5.26 4.08
N ALA A 217 23.97 4.96 3.42
CA ALA A 217 24.35 5.55 2.16
C ALA A 217 23.38 5.18 1.02
N ASN A 218 22.99 3.90 0.91
CA ASN A 218 22.07 3.43 -0.13
C ASN A 218 20.64 3.94 0.13
N VAL A 219 20.21 3.98 1.38
CA VAL A 219 18.91 4.54 1.78
C VAL A 219 18.87 6.06 1.49
N ARG A 220 19.96 6.79 1.76
CA ARG A 220 20.06 8.22 1.38
C ARG A 220 19.99 8.42 -0.13
N LEU A 221 20.64 7.56 -0.92
CA LEU A 221 20.55 7.61 -2.39
C LEU A 221 19.12 7.37 -2.86
N ALA A 222 18.46 6.36 -2.33
CA ALA A 222 17.06 6.07 -2.63
C ALA A 222 16.11 7.23 -2.21
N GLN A 223 16.37 7.84 -1.05
CA GLN A 223 15.62 9.01 -0.60
C GLN A 223 15.86 10.24 -1.48
N LYS A 224 17.09 10.41 -2.02
CA LYS A 224 17.42 11.48 -2.96
C LYS A 224 16.57 11.38 -4.24
N ILE A 225 16.33 10.16 -4.77
CA ILE A 225 15.46 9.95 -5.93
C ILE A 225 14.05 10.48 -5.65
N ILE A 226 13.52 10.26 -4.43
CA ILE A 226 12.22 10.81 -4.03
C ILE A 226 12.26 12.35 -4.02
N TYR A 227 13.30 12.95 -3.47
CA TYR A 227 13.44 14.41 -3.42
C TYR A 227 13.64 15.07 -4.79
N GLU A 228 14.38 14.43 -5.69
CA GLU A 228 14.60 14.93 -7.05
C GLU A 228 13.31 14.96 -7.88
N ALA A 229 12.36 14.07 -7.61
CA ALA A 229 11.04 14.07 -8.22
C ALA A 229 10.10 15.17 -7.66
N LYS A 230 10.55 16.00 -6.71
CA LYS A 230 9.74 17.09 -6.14
C LYS A 230 9.30 18.11 -7.19
N GLY A 231 10.15 18.40 -8.18
CA GLY A 231 9.80 19.33 -9.28
C GLY A 231 8.62 18.81 -10.11
N ASP A 232 8.60 17.52 -10.39
CA ASP A 232 7.52 16.88 -11.13
C ASP A 232 6.24 16.82 -10.29
N PHE A 233 6.35 16.71 -8.95
CA PHE A 233 5.22 16.65 -8.04
C PHE A 233 4.29 17.87 -8.17
N LEU A 234 4.80 19.09 -8.28
CA LEU A 234 3.96 20.28 -8.43
C LEU A 234 3.10 20.21 -9.69
N HIS A 235 3.63 19.67 -10.77
CA HIS A 235 2.89 19.43 -11.99
C HIS A 235 1.80 18.34 -11.79
N TRP A 236 2.14 17.24 -11.12
CA TRP A 236 1.16 16.19 -10.80
C TRP A 236 0.06 16.70 -9.87
N PHE A 237 0.43 17.52 -8.88
CA PHE A 237 -0.53 18.13 -7.96
C PHE A 237 -1.51 19.06 -8.71
N ALA A 238 -1.00 19.88 -9.62
CA ALA A 238 -1.86 20.72 -10.48
C ALA A 238 -2.84 19.89 -11.32
N ASN A 239 -2.37 18.78 -11.89
CA ASN A 239 -3.23 17.87 -12.67
C ASN A 239 -4.28 17.18 -11.80
N ASP A 240 -3.92 16.74 -10.59
CA ASP A 240 -4.85 16.11 -9.65
C ASP A 240 -5.92 17.12 -9.19
N LEU A 241 -5.54 18.40 -8.95
CA LEU A 241 -6.49 19.46 -8.63
C LEU A 241 -7.45 19.74 -9.79
N LYS A 242 -6.96 19.74 -11.02
CA LYS A 242 -7.82 19.91 -12.21
C LYS A 242 -8.83 18.78 -12.33
N GLN A 243 -8.42 17.51 -12.14
CA GLN A 243 -9.34 16.37 -12.16
C GLN A 243 -10.38 16.46 -11.02
N LEU A 244 -9.95 16.92 -9.86
CA LEU A 244 -10.84 17.14 -8.73
C LEU A 244 -11.88 18.24 -9.05
N GLU A 245 -11.48 19.32 -9.72
CA GLU A 245 -12.34 20.41 -10.15
C GLU A 245 -13.37 19.96 -11.20
N GLU A 246 -12.94 19.19 -12.21
CA GLU A 246 -13.82 18.60 -13.20
C GLU A 246 -14.87 17.68 -12.55
N SER A 247 -14.44 16.83 -11.60
CA SER A 247 -15.36 15.94 -10.87
C SER A 247 -16.30 16.71 -9.95
N HIS A 248 -15.85 17.80 -9.32
CA HIS A 248 -16.68 18.69 -8.51
C HIS A 248 -17.72 19.42 -9.36
N HIS A 249 -17.34 19.87 -10.54
CA HIS A 249 -18.28 20.51 -11.50
C HIS A 249 -19.38 19.53 -11.92
N HIS A 250 -19.03 18.29 -12.27
CA HIS A 250 -20.03 17.25 -12.54
C HIS A 250 -20.95 16.97 -11.35
N PHE A 251 -20.40 16.97 -10.13
CA PHE A 251 -21.18 16.80 -8.91
C PHE A 251 -22.20 17.93 -8.73
N THR A 252 -21.81 19.18 -8.99
CA THR A 252 -22.68 20.35 -8.80
C THR A 252 -23.77 20.47 -9.86
N GLU A 253 -23.48 20.17 -11.14
CA GLU A 253 -24.43 20.33 -12.23
C GLU A 253 -25.46 19.21 -12.34
N HIS A 254 -25.09 17.99 -12.01
CA HIS A 254 -25.90 16.78 -12.27
C HIS A 254 -26.51 16.14 -11.02
N HIS A 255 -26.58 16.87 -9.90
CA HIS A 255 -27.17 16.40 -8.63
C HIS A 255 -26.87 14.92 -8.33
N GLU A 256 -25.63 14.59 -8.07
CA GLU A 256 -25.13 13.27 -7.69
C GLU A 256 -24.92 12.26 -8.82
N THR A 257 -23.73 12.16 -9.28
CA THR A 257 -23.29 10.87 -9.79
C THR A 257 -22.38 10.21 -8.73
N GLN A 258 -22.69 9.00 -8.33
CA GLN A 258 -21.81 8.19 -7.49
C GLN A 258 -20.39 8.11 -8.08
N ALA A 259 -20.31 8.20 -9.43
CA ALA A 259 -19.06 8.27 -10.16
C ALA A 259 -18.24 9.53 -9.81
N ALA A 260 -18.86 10.71 -9.78
CA ALA A 260 -18.19 11.96 -9.42
C ALA A 260 -17.65 11.93 -7.98
N LYS A 261 -18.45 11.44 -7.02
CA LYS A 261 -18.02 11.23 -5.64
C LYS A 261 -16.80 10.31 -5.56
N MET A 262 -16.83 9.18 -6.25
CA MET A 262 -15.73 8.23 -6.27
C MET A 262 -14.46 8.82 -6.90
N GLN A 263 -14.59 9.58 -7.98
CA GLN A 263 -13.46 10.26 -8.63
C GLN A 263 -12.84 11.33 -7.72
N MET A 264 -13.67 12.15 -7.06
CA MET A 264 -13.19 13.13 -6.07
C MET A 264 -12.48 12.47 -4.88
N ALA A 265 -13.04 11.37 -4.34
CA ALA A 265 -12.43 10.62 -3.25
C ALA A 265 -11.09 10.00 -3.65
N GLN A 266 -10.98 9.47 -4.86
CA GLN A 266 -9.72 8.94 -5.39
C GLN A 266 -8.69 10.04 -5.61
N ALA A 267 -9.09 11.19 -6.17
CA ALA A 267 -8.19 12.32 -6.39
C ALA A 267 -7.65 12.87 -5.06
N SER A 268 -8.51 13.04 -4.05
CA SER A 268 -8.08 13.49 -2.72
C SER A 268 -7.08 12.53 -2.07
N LEU A 269 -7.27 11.22 -2.19
CA LEU A 269 -6.31 10.23 -1.67
C LEU A 269 -4.97 10.22 -2.44
N ARG A 270 -4.99 10.44 -3.77
CA ARG A 270 -3.74 10.61 -4.53
C ARG A 270 -2.98 11.84 -4.06
N ILE A 271 -3.66 12.99 -3.94
CA ILE A 271 -3.06 14.23 -3.43
C ILE A 271 -2.48 13.99 -2.04
N LYS A 272 -3.25 13.40 -1.11
CA LYS A 272 -2.78 13.08 0.25
C LYS A 272 -1.49 12.27 0.23
N GLY A 273 -1.47 11.17 -0.51
CA GLY A 273 -0.33 10.24 -0.55
C GLY A 273 0.91 10.86 -1.18
N ARG A 274 0.75 11.56 -2.30
CA ARG A 274 1.84 12.23 -3.01
C ARG A 274 2.36 13.43 -2.22
N ALA A 275 1.49 14.35 -1.82
CA ALA A 275 1.86 15.58 -1.13
C ALA A 275 2.73 15.30 0.11
N GLY A 276 2.29 14.39 0.97
CA GLY A 276 3.08 14.02 2.14
C GLY A 276 4.43 13.38 1.79
N THR A 277 4.52 12.57 0.72
CA THR A 277 5.77 11.93 0.28
C THR A 277 6.80 12.97 -0.20
N PHE A 278 6.34 14.07 -0.79
CA PHE A 278 7.19 15.17 -1.25
C PHE A 278 7.35 16.32 -0.25
N GLY A 279 6.85 16.14 1.00
CA GLY A 279 7.04 17.10 2.08
C GLY A 279 6.02 18.25 2.11
N TYR A 280 4.90 18.13 1.38
CA TYR A 280 3.78 19.08 1.43
C TYR A 280 2.71 18.60 2.44
N ASN A 281 3.10 18.57 3.71
CA ASN A 281 2.28 18.00 4.78
C ASN A 281 0.93 18.71 4.93
N LEU A 282 0.91 20.04 4.74
CA LEU A 282 -0.33 20.82 4.77
C LEU A 282 -1.31 20.39 3.67
N ALA A 283 -0.82 20.24 2.42
CA ALA A 283 -1.64 19.75 1.32
C ALA A 283 -2.16 18.33 1.58
N SER A 284 -1.32 17.47 2.17
CA SER A 284 -1.72 16.13 2.57
C SER A 284 -2.85 16.13 3.62
N GLN A 285 -2.78 17.02 4.61
CA GLN A 285 -3.81 17.16 5.65
C GLN A 285 -5.13 17.72 5.08
N VAL A 286 -5.06 18.74 4.21
CA VAL A 286 -6.26 19.29 3.55
C VAL A 286 -6.92 18.24 2.66
N ALA A 287 -6.14 17.46 1.93
CA ALA A 287 -6.66 16.38 1.09
C ALA A 287 -7.28 15.24 1.90
N ASP A 288 -6.75 14.94 3.08
CA ASP A 288 -7.33 13.95 4.01
C ASP A 288 -8.68 14.43 4.56
N ALA A 289 -8.75 15.69 5.01
CA ALA A 289 -9.99 16.32 5.46
C ALA A 289 -11.05 16.35 4.35
N LEU A 290 -10.65 16.68 3.11
CA LEU A 290 -11.52 16.66 1.95
C LEU A 290 -12.04 15.24 1.66
N HIS A 291 -11.17 14.22 1.72
CA HIS A 291 -11.60 12.84 1.54
C HIS A 291 -12.69 12.44 2.55
N ASP A 292 -12.48 12.78 3.83
CA ASP A 292 -13.47 12.50 4.89
C ASP A 292 -14.79 13.21 4.63
N VAL A 293 -14.77 14.47 4.16
CA VAL A 293 -15.98 15.21 3.73
C VAL A 293 -16.71 14.43 2.62
N ILE A 294 -15.99 14.02 1.56
CA ILE A 294 -16.60 13.33 0.41
C ILE A 294 -17.20 11.98 0.79
N VAL A 295 -16.53 11.21 1.65
CA VAL A 295 -16.99 9.87 2.07
C VAL A 295 -18.17 9.94 3.05
N GLN A 296 -18.21 10.96 3.92
CA GLN A 296 -19.24 11.10 4.94
C GLN A 296 -20.45 11.95 4.49
N LEU A 297 -20.58 12.20 3.20
CA LEU A 297 -21.59 13.09 2.62
C LEU A 297 -23.02 12.82 3.13
N HIS A 298 -23.41 13.56 4.17
CA HIS A 298 -24.78 13.66 4.64
C HIS A 298 -25.11 15.15 4.78
N GLY A 299 -26.18 15.63 4.13
CA GLY A 299 -26.59 17.02 4.21
C GLY A 299 -27.11 17.58 2.88
N GLU A 300 -27.35 18.88 2.86
CA GLU A 300 -27.80 19.59 1.67
C GLU A 300 -26.69 19.65 0.62
N HIS A 301 -27.02 19.26 -0.60
CA HIS A 301 -26.10 19.17 -1.74
C HIS A 301 -25.23 20.43 -1.92
N ASP A 302 -25.87 21.61 -1.91
CA ASP A 302 -25.16 22.88 -2.14
C ASP A 302 -24.17 23.22 -1.03
N LYS A 303 -24.49 22.87 0.21
CA LYS A 303 -23.58 23.07 1.34
C LYS A 303 -22.38 22.16 1.25
N ILE A 304 -22.60 20.92 0.85
CA ILE A 304 -21.52 19.94 0.61
C ILE A 304 -20.59 20.44 -0.49
N ALA A 305 -21.16 20.87 -1.63
CA ALA A 305 -20.39 21.41 -2.74
C ALA A 305 -19.53 22.62 -2.35
N GLN A 306 -20.06 23.51 -1.49
CA GLN A 306 -19.32 24.64 -0.95
C GLN A 306 -18.17 24.21 -0.04
N VAL A 307 -18.37 23.23 0.84
CA VAL A 307 -17.30 22.70 1.72
C VAL A 307 -16.18 22.08 0.88
N ILE A 308 -16.53 21.26 -0.13
CA ILE A 308 -15.54 20.69 -1.05
C ILE A 308 -14.75 21.80 -1.75
N ARG A 309 -15.45 22.84 -2.28
CA ARG A 309 -14.81 23.97 -2.96
C ARG A 309 -13.80 24.69 -2.05
N LYS A 310 -14.10 24.90 -0.78
CA LYS A 310 -13.19 25.56 0.16
C LYS A 310 -11.92 24.75 0.43
N HIS A 311 -12.01 23.42 0.50
CA HIS A 311 -10.83 22.58 0.59
C HIS A 311 -9.99 22.65 -0.69
N MET A 312 -10.62 22.69 -1.86
CA MET A 312 -9.93 22.86 -3.15
C MET A 312 -9.23 24.23 -3.22
N ASP A 313 -9.92 25.31 -2.84
CA ASP A 313 -9.35 26.67 -2.81
C ASP A 313 -8.08 26.70 -1.94
N ALA A 314 -8.11 26.05 -0.76
CA ALA A 314 -6.94 25.92 0.11
C ALA A 314 -5.78 25.17 -0.58
N MET A 315 -6.06 24.08 -1.27
CA MET A 315 -5.03 23.33 -2.00
C MET A 315 -4.45 24.13 -3.19
N TYR A 316 -5.26 24.93 -3.88
CA TYR A 316 -4.78 25.85 -4.92
C TYR A 316 -3.83 26.90 -4.36
N VAL A 317 -4.12 27.49 -3.20
CA VAL A 317 -3.21 28.44 -2.53
C VAL A 317 -1.90 27.76 -2.14
N ILE A 318 -1.96 26.56 -1.58
CA ILE A 318 -0.76 25.78 -1.22
C ILE A 318 0.12 25.53 -2.45
N LEU A 319 -0.50 25.15 -3.57
CA LEU A 319 0.22 24.91 -4.84
C LEU A 319 0.84 26.20 -5.40
N GLN A 320 0.05 27.28 -5.49
CA GLN A 320 0.50 28.55 -6.07
C GLN A 320 1.62 29.23 -5.29
N GLN A 321 1.60 29.07 -3.96
CA GLN A 321 2.61 29.67 -3.06
C GLN A 321 3.74 28.71 -2.71
N ASP A 322 3.76 27.49 -3.28
CA ASP A 322 4.75 26.43 -2.99
C ASP A 322 4.94 26.21 -1.48
N ILE A 323 3.82 26.11 -0.73
CA ILE A 323 3.86 25.94 0.73
C ILE A 323 4.26 24.51 1.07
N ALA A 324 5.57 24.30 1.26
CA ALA A 324 6.10 23.02 1.76
C ALA A 324 5.94 22.92 3.29
N GLY A 325 6.01 21.68 3.81
CA GLY A 325 5.84 21.41 5.24
C GLY A 325 4.37 21.48 5.68
N ASP A 326 4.17 21.84 6.95
CA ASP A 326 2.86 21.93 7.59
C ASP A 326 2.24 23.36 7.55
N GLY A 327 2.96 24.34 6.97
CA GLY A 327 2.52 25.73 6.90
C GLY A 327 2.57 26.48 8.23
N GLY A 328 3.13 25.90 9.29
CA GLY A 328 3.25 26.51 10.63
C GLY A 328 1.92 26.95 11.23
N ASP A 329 1.91 28.13 11.88
CA ASP A 329 0.70 28.66 12.53
C ASP A 329 -0.44 28.92 11.52
N ILE A 330 -0.11 29.37 10.31
CA ILE A 330 -1.10 29.62 9.27
C ILE A 330 -1.71 28.30 8.80
N GLY A 331 -0.89 27.27 8.61
CA GLY A 331 -1.36 25.93 8.26
C GLY A 331 -2.28 25.35 9.33
N THR A 332 -1.91 25.49 10.60
CA THR A 332 -2.73 25.04 11.74
C THR A 332 -4.08 25.77 11.78
N ALA A 333 -4.08 27.09 11.59
CA ALA A 333 -5.31 27.90 11.55
C ALA A 333 -6.20 27.52 10.34
N LEU A 334 -5.61 27.24 9.18
CA LEU A 334 -6.34 26.81 7.99
C LEU A 334 -7.06 25.47 8.23
N ILE A 335 -6.36 24.47 8.76
CA ILE A 335 -6.96 23.16 9.07
C ILE A 335 -8.09 23.28 10.09
N ALA A 336 -7.90 24.09 11.15
CA ALA A 336 -8.95 24.34 12.13
C ALA A 336 -10.18 24.99 11.47
N SER A 337 -9.99 26.02 10.64
CA SER A 337 -11.06 26.72 9.92
C SER A 337 -11.84 25.78 8.98
N LEU A 338 -11.16 24.92 8.23
CA LEU A 338 -11.80 23.91 7.37
C LEU A 338 -12.58 22.88 8.20
N GLY A 339 -12.06 22.47 9.35
CA GLY A 339 -12.73 21.56 10.28
C GLY A 339 -14.01 22.19 10.88
N ASP A 340 -13.98 23.46 11.27
CA ASP A 340 -15.15 24.18 11.78
C ASP A 340 -16.20 24.40 10.69
N LEU A 341 -15.78 24.70 9.46
CA LEU A 341 -16.65 24.78 8.29
C LEU A 341 -17.37 23.44 8.05
N THR A 342 -16.62 22.35 8.08
CA THR A 342 -17.16 20.99 7.92
C THR A 342 -18.22 20.69 8.98
N LYS A 343 -17.92 20.93 10.25
CA LYS A 343 -18.86 20.73 11.36
C LYS A 343 -20.13 21.58 11.21
N LYS A 344 -19.98 22.84 10.79
CA LYS A 344 -21.11 23.77 10.64
C LYS A 344 -22.11 23.34 9.57
N TYR A 345 -21.65 22.68 8.49
CA TYR A 345 -22.49 22.41 7.32
C TYR A 345 -22.85 20.92 7.14
N LEU A 346 -22.16 20.01 7.83
CA LEU A 346 -22.36 18.55 7.69
C LEU A 346 -22.88 17.88 8.98
N HIS A 347 -23.06 18.64 10.05
CA HIS A 347 -23.70 18.23 11.30
C HIS A 347 -24.82 19.21 11.65
#